data_daf10b32a96e6c0d2936e054e9a5c8ce
#
_entry.id   daf10b32a96e6c0d2936e054e9a5c8ce
#
_cell.length_a   1.000
_cell.length_b   1.000
_cell.length_c   1.000
_cell.angle_alpha   90.00
_cell.angle_beta   90.00
_cell.angle_gamma   90.00
#
_symmetry.space_group_name_H-M   'P 1'
#
loop_
_entity.id
_entity.type
_entity.pdbx_description
1 polymer ?
#
loop_
_entity_poly.entity_id
_entity_poly.type
_entity_poly.pdbx_seq_one_letter_code
_entity_poly.pdbx_strand_id
1 'polypeptide(L)'
;MSWNNQGGPWRSSGRGPWGQGPSGPRPPGDLEEIIRRVQEALGKLTPGGAGKGGGTGLNGRGALFLGLAALLLWLAWGTFYTVQPSEVGINLVLGRYTGKTAAGLNTNWPWPIGSVIKVPVWDQQITEIGYRSLGGNADIPEESQMLTGDKNIVDVHFRVNWQIDPAKPENYVFTILSPRETVKAVAETIMREEVGLKTIDGILTTDRKSVEIDVQKRMQGVLDGYRAGVLVKQVQLQSVDAPSQVISAYRDVTAAQQDQQRAVNEAETYANKVVPEAEGGAARIVAEAKAYREQTILDAKGQTARYNQIYEQYKKAPGVTRERMYLETMERVLGPMDKTVVDTSATSPPVPYIALEPLQTKTPGGAAK
;
A
#
# COMPACT_ATOMS: atom_id res chain seq x y z
N MET A 1 -8.08 50.20 13.16
CA MET A 1 -6.94 51.11 13.29
C MET A 1 -6.37 51.32 11.90
N SER A 2 -6.72 52.47 11.38
CA SER A 2 -6.32 52.99 10.06
C SER A 2 -4.92 53.59 10.14
N TRP A 3 -4.09 53.24 9.17
CA TRP A 3 -2.91 54.05 8.85
C TRP A 3 -2.93 54.40 7.38
N ASN A 4 -3.35 55.62 7.16
CA ASN A 4 -3.21 56.38 5.95
C ASN A 4 -1.82 57.03 6.01
N ASN A 5 -0.99 56.93 5.00
CA ASN A 5 0.16 57.86 4.85
C ASN A 5 0.24 58.35 3.43
N GLN A 6 -0.22 59.58 3.28
CA GLN A 6 0.02 60.48 2.19
C GLN A 6 1.41 61.08 2.29
N GLY A 7 2.02 61.38 1.15
CA GLY A 7 2.92 62.49 1.08
C GLY A 7 4.23 62.27 0.40
N GLY A 8 4.38 62.90 -0.76
CA GLY A 8 5.53 63.69 -1.03
C GLY A 8 6.03 63.64 -2.47
N PRO A 9 5.97 64.79 -3.17
CA PRO A 9 6.46 64.88 -4.53
C PRO A 9 7.93 65.34 -4.53
N TRP A 10 8.81 64.50 -5.06
CA TRP A 10 10.16 65.01 -5.40
C TRP A 10 10.34 65.05 -6.93
N ARG A 11 10.08 66.23 -7.47
CA ARG A 11 10.73 66.70 -8.72
C ARG A 11 12.14 67.15 -8.30
N SER A 12 13.16 66.57 -8.89
CA SER A 12 14.43 67.28 -9.04
C SER A 12 14.98 67.04 -10.44
N SER A 13 14.91 68.08 -11.22
CA SER A 13 15.72 68.34 -12.39
C SER A 13 17.19 68.42 -11.95
N GLY A 14 18.03 67.52 -12.41
CA GLY A 14 19.46 67.53 -12.25
C GLY A 14 20.14 67.14 -13.56
N ARG A 15 20.45 68.15 -14.39
CA ARG A 15 21.45 67.97 -15.45
C ARG A 15 22.80 67.78 -14.81
N GLY A 16 23.41 66.63 -15.00
CA GLY A 16 24.84 66.40 -14.74
C GLY A 16 25.60 66.25 -16.06
N PRO A 17 26.73 66.96 -16.23
CA PRO A 17 27.51 66.97 -17.44
C PRO A 17 28.65 65.95 -17.36
N TRP A 18 28.47 64.77 -17.83
CA TRP A 18 29.61 63.87 -18.09
C TRP A 18 29.26 62.84 -19.16
N GLY A 19 29.92 62.91 -20.31
CA GLY A 19 30.26 61.75 -21.10
C GLY A 19 29.37 61.44 -22.31
N GLN A 20 29.66 62.11 -23.42
CA GLN A 20 29.47 61.52 -24.73
C GLN A 20 30.37 60.30 -24.88
N GLY A 21 29.82 59.06 -24.76
CA GLY A 21 30.44 57.84 -25.21
C GLY A 21 30.15 57.65 -26.73
N PRO A 22 31.13 57.10 -27.50
CA PRO A 22 30.95 56.96 -28.94
C PRO A 22 29.83 56.01 -29.29
N SER A 23 28.99 56.45 -30.25
CA SER A 23 27.94 55.65 -30.90
C SER A 23 28.54 54.42 -31.54
N GLY A 24 28.38 53.26 -30.91
CA GLY A 24 28.57 51.97 -31.54
C GLY A 24 27.52 51.72 -32.66
N PRO A 25 27.88 51.07 -33.73
CA PRO A 25 26.97 50.79 -34.80
C PRO A 25 25.81 49.88 -34.33
N ARG A 26 24.57 50.36 -34.54
CA ARG A 26 23.37 49.51 -34.37
C ARG A 26 23.46 48.31 -35.33
N PRO A 27 23.19 47.08 -34.91
CA PRO A 27 23.09 45.99 -35.85
C PRO A 27 21.94 46.31 -36.83
N PRO A 28 22.14 46.09 -38.14
CA PRO A 28 21.14 46.33 -39.13
C PRO A 28 19.98 45.40 -38.87
N GLY A 29 18.78 45.95 -38.81
CA GLY A 29 17.57 45.15 -38.69
C GLY A 29 17.35 44.33 -39.98
N ASP A 30 17.72 43.08 -39.94
CA ASP A 30 17.54 42.12 -41.04
C ASP A 30 16.09 42.04 -41.58
N LEU A 31 15.15 42.52 -40.80
CA LEU A 31 13.75 42.57 -41.18
C LEU A 31 13.41 43.60 -42.27
N GLU A 32 14.02 44.79 -42.21
CA GLU A 32 13.81 45.86 -43.24
C GLU A 32 14.47 45.50 -44.56
N GLU A 33 15.63 44.84 -44.49
CA GLU A 33 16.34 44.38 -45.69
C GLU A 33 15.63 43.19 -46.34
N ILE A 34 15.05 42.25 -45.51
CA ILE A 34 14.23 41.17 -45.98
C ILE A 34 12.92 41.71 -46.64
N ILE A 35 12.27 42.67 -46.00
CA ILE A 35 11.06 43.28 -46.54
C ILE A 35 11.37 44.00 -47.87
N ARG A 36 12.51 44.70 -47.96
CA ARG A 36 12.94 45.37 -49.19
C ARG A 36 13.30 44.37 -50.30
N ARG A 37 14.00 43.27 -49.97
CA ARG A 37 14.28 42.18 -50.93
C ARG A 37 13.02 41.47 -51.39
N VAL A 38 12.05 41.28 -50.52
CA VAL A 38 10.72 40.73 -50.88
C VAL A 38 9.96 41.70 -51.76
N GLN A 39 10.01 43.00 -51.48
CA GLN A 39 9.38 44.03 -52.37
C GLN A 39 10.09 44.13 -53.72
N GLU A 40 11.42 44.07 -53.79
CA GLU A 40 12.19 44.05 -55.04
C GLU A 40 11.97 42.76 -55.86
N ALA A 41 11.81 41.62 -55.17
CA ALA A 41 11.51 40.34 -55.82
C ALA A 41 10.06 40.32 -56.35
N LEU A 42 9.08 40.87 -55.59
CA LEU A 42 7.72 41.04 -56.08
C LEU A 42 7.60 42.04 -57.24
N GLY A 43 8.46 43.08 -57.23
CA GLY A 43 8.49 44.06 -58.35
C GLY A 43 9.07 43.47 -59.63
N LYS A 44 9.90 42.40 -59.53
CA LYS A 44 10.41 41.70 -60.73
C LYS A 44 9.49 40.62 -61.29
N LEU A 45 8.47 40.21 -60.51
CA LEU A 45 7.46 39.24 -60.96
C LEU A 45 6.24 39.90 -61.67
N THR A 46 6.21 41.24 -61.78
CA THR A 46 5.24 41.94 -62.59
C THR A 46 5.86 42.19 -63.99
N PRO A 47 5.56 41.39 -65.02
CA PRO A 47 6.04 41.66 -66.36
C PRO A 47 5.13 42.76 -66.99
N GLY A 48 5.68 43.98 -67.12
CA GLY A 48 5.08 44.87 -68.01
C GLY A 48 4.97 46.35 -67.64
N GLY A 49 5.90 47.15 -68.14
CA GLY A 49 5.62 48.40 -68.79
C GLY A 49 5.44 49.64 -67.88
N ALA A 50 6.54 50.41 -67.78
CA ALA A 50 6.50 51.80 -67.45
C ALA A 50 5.58 52.52 -68.49
N GLY A 51 4.39 52.89 -68.05
CA GLY A 51 3.46 53.78 -68.73
C GLY A 51 2.93 54.82 -67.80
N LYS A 52 3.40 56.04 -67.95
CA LYS A 52 3.04 57.30 -67.24
C LYS A 52 1.57 57.62 -67.58
N GLY A 53 0.67 57.52 -66.59
CA GLY A 53 -0.73 57.96 -66.80
C GLY A 53 -1.62 57.42 -65.69
N GLY A 54 -2.17 58.31 -64.86
CA GLY A 54 -2.99 58.03 -63.71
C GLY A 54 -4.23 57.15 -63.98
N GLY A 55 -4.52 56.32 -63.07
CA GLY A 55 -5.67 55.44 -63.03
C GLY A 55 -5.33 54.12 -62.38
N THR A 56 -5.82 53.88 -61.18
CA THR A 56 -5.74 52.66 -60.43
C THR A 56 -6.48 51.51 -61.16
N GLY A 57 -5.91 51.03 -62.25
CA GLY A 57 -6.31 49.83 -62.93
C GLY A 57 -5.38 48.70 -62.63
N LEU A 58 -5.50 48.04 -61.52
CA LEU A 58 -4.99 46.69 -61.35
C LEU A 58 -5.55 45.88 -62.53
N ASN A 59 -4.67 45.58 -63.55
CA ASN A 59 -5.06 44.71 -64.64
C ASN A 59 -5.66 43.44 -64.03
N GLY A 60 -6.92 43.14 -64.38
CA GLY A 60 -7.71 42.10 -63.71
C GLY A 60 -6.95 40.73 -63.56
N ARG A 61 -5.93 40.48 -64.45
CA ARG A 61 -5.05 39.34 -64.31
C ARG A 61 -4.07 39.46 -63.20
N GLY A 62 -3.50 40.63 -62.88
CA GLY A 62 -2.57 40.83 -61.75
C GLY A 62 -3.30 40.74 -60.41
N ALA A 63 -4.47 41.31 -60.29
CA ALA A 63 -5.33 41.16 -59.11
C ALA A 63 -5.76 39.71 -58.88
N LEU A 64 -6.02 38.97 -59.97
CA LEU A 64 -6.39 37.57 -59.91
C LEU A 64 -5.19 36.70 -59.44
N PHE A 65 -3.96 36.98 -59.91
CA PHE A 65 -2.75 36.31 -59.45
C PHE A 65 -2.42 36.64 -57.99
N LEU A 66 -2.57 37.88 -57.55
CA LEU A 66 -2.39 38.27 -56.14
C LEU A 66 -3.46 37.65 -55.25
N GLY A 67 -4.71 37.60 -55.69
CA GLY A 67 -5.77 36.91 -54.98
C GLY A 67 -5.53 35.41 -54.85
N LEU A 68 -5.05 34.78 -55.94
CA LEU A 68 -4.73 33.37 -55.96
C LEU A 68 -3.50 33.06 -55.05
N ALA A 69 -2.46 33.91 -55.09
CA ALA A 69 -1.31 33.78 -54.22
C ALA A 69 -1.68 33.98 -52.75
N ALA A 70 -2.50 34.97 -52.43
CA ALA A 70 -3.01 35.18 -51.07
C ALA A 70 -3.88 34.01 -50.59
N LEU A 71 -4.71 33.46 -51.47
CA LEU A 71 -5.50 32.26 -51.19
C LEU A 71 -4.61 31.03 -50.92
N LEU A 72 -3.59 30.82 -51.74
CA LEU A 72 -2.64 29.73 -51.53
C LEU A 72 -1.82 29.88 -50.24
N LEU A 73 -1.44 31.11 -49.91
CA LEU A 73 -0.73 31.43 -48.67
C LEU A 73 -1.63 31.20 -47.45
N TRP A 74 -2.88 31.60 -47.51
CA TRP A 74 -3.90 31.37 -46.49
C TRP A 74 -4.20 29.88 -46.33
N LEU A 75 -4.36 29.14 -47.42
CA LEU A 75 -4.48 27.68 -47.42
C LEU A 75 -3.25 26.98 -46.81
N ALA A 76 -2.04 27.40 -47.20
CA ALA A 76 -0.82 26.85 -46.66
C ALA A 76 -0.68 27.12 -45.14
N TRP A 77 -0.98 28.32 -44.69
CA TRP A 77 -0.93 28.70 -43.28
C TRP A 77 -1.94 27.91 -42.40
N GLY A 78 -3.16 27.69 -42.91
CA GLY A 78 -4.23 26.96 -42.23
C GLY A 78 -4.04 25.42 -42.22
N THR A 79 -3.11 24.91 -43.02
CA THR A 79 -2.93 23.45 -43.19
C THR A 79 -2.08 22.81 -42.05
N PHE A 80 -1.18 23.60 -41.43
CA PHE A 80 -0.27 23.09 -40.39
C PHE A 80 -0.85 23.33 -39.00
N TYR A 81 -0.79 22.31 -38.16
CA TYR A 81 -1.13 22.41 -36.74
C TYR A 81 -0.19 21.56 -35.88
N THR A 82 -0.03 21.92 -34.63
CA THR A 82 0.81 21.22 -33.69
C THR A 82 -0.03 20.50 -32.66
N VAL A 83 0.34 19.26 -32.32
CA VAL A 83 -0.24 18.42 -31.27
C VAL A 83 0.79 18.27 -30.15
N GLN A 84 0.38 18.50 -28.90
CA GLN A 84 1.24 18.34 -27.74
C GLN A 84 1.57 16.87 -27.48
N PRO A 85 2.69 16.54 -26.78
CA PRO A 85 3.06 15.15 -26.49
C PRO A 85 2.01 14.39 -25.65
N SER A 86 1.19 15.10 -24.87
CA SER A 86 0.10 14.51 -24.06
C SER A 86 -1.21 14.30 -24.84
N GLU A 87 -1.29 14.80 -26.08
CA GLU A 87 -2.52 14.83 -26.86
C GLU A 87 -2.42 13.96 -28.12
N VAL A 88 -3.56 13.55 -28.62
CA VAL A 88 -3.73 12.98 -29.96
C VAL A 88 -4.70 13.84 -30.75
N GLY A 89 -4.32 14.19 -31.98
CA GLY A 89 -5.18 14.94 -32.87
C GLY A 89 -6.12 14.00 -33.65
N ILE A 90 -7.42 14.31 -33.63
CA ILE A 90 -8.44 13.63 -34.42
C ILE A 90 -8.79 14.53 -35.61
N ASN A 91 -8.44 14.10 -36.81
CA ASN A 91 -8.68 14.84 -38.02
C ASN A 91 -10.08 14.58 -38.57
N LEU A 92 -10.80 15.66 -38.80
CA LEU A 92 -12.08 15.64 -39.47
C LEU A 92 -11.99 16.40 -40.77
N VAL A 93 -12.58 15.86 -41.82
CA VAL A 93 -12.77 16.53 -43.14
C VAL A 93 -14.25 16.53 -43.43
N LEU A 94 -14.81 17.73 -43.59
CA LEU A 94 -16.26 17.92 -43.76
C LEU A 94 -17.12 17.20 -42.70
N GLY A 95 -16.62 17.17 -41.43
CA GLY A 95 -17.30 16.51 -40.34
C GLY A 95 -17.12 14.98 -40.28
N ARG A 96 -16.41 14.38 -41.24
CA ARG A 96 -16.13 12.92 -41.20
C ARG A 96 -14.77 12.66 -40.65
N TYR A 97 -14.67 11.65 -39.77
CA TYR A 97 -13.42 11.17 -39.25
C TYR A 97 -12.52 10.61 -40.40
N THR A 98 -11.31 11.12 -40.50
CA THR A 98 -10.36 10.71 -41.52
C THR A 98 -9.18 9.95 -40.93
N GLY A 99 -8.76 10.26 -39.70
CA GLY A 99 -7.64 9.59 -39.07
C GLY A 99 -7.18 10.26 -37.77
N LYS A 100 -6.27 9.60 -37.05
CA LYS A 100 -5.63 10.15 -35.86
C LYS A 100 -4.19 10.54 -36.18
N THR A 101 -3.69 11.56 -35.51
CA THR A 101 -2.33 12.07 -35.68
C THR A 101 -1.58 12.06 -34.35
N ALA A 102 -0.32 11.66 -34.40
CA ALA A 102 0.58 11.65 -33.27
C ALA A 102 1.04 13.08 -32.90
N ALA A 103 1.70 13.18 -31.74
CA ALA A 103 2.32 14.42 -31.29
C ALA A 103 3.34 14.96 -32.32
N GLY A 104 3.38 16.29 -32.44
CA GLY A 104 4.28 16.98 -33.37
C GLY A 104 3.55 17.87 -34.35
N LEU A 105 4.26 18.24 -35.43
CA LEU A 105 3.72 19.02 -36.53
C LEU A 105 2.97 18.12 -37.49
N ASN A 106 1.69 18.39 -37.67
CA ASN A 106 0.80 17.60 -38.53
C ASN A 106 0.09 18.51 -39.54
N THR A 107 -0.45 17.89 -40.58
CA THR A 107 -1.19 18.60 -41.65
C THR A 107 -2.64 18.12 -41.70
N ASN A 108 -3.56 19.06 -41.87
CA ASN A 108 -4.98 18.79 -42.15
C ASN A 108 -5.48 19.82 -43.16
N TRP A 109 -6.63 19.60 -43.74
CA TRP A 109 -7.29 20.58 -44.57
C TRP A 109 -7.58 21.85 -43.80
N PRO A 110 -7.38 23.05 -44.42
CA PRO A 110 -7.64 24.31 -43.70
C PRO A 110 -9.14 24.50 -43.44
N TRP A 111 -9.42 25.27 -42.40
CA TRP A 111 -10.78 25.68 -42.11
C TRP A 111 -11.38 26.44 -43.29
N PRO A 112 -12.66 26.21 -43.76
CA PRO A 112 -13.69 25.43 -43.06
C PRO A 112 -13.81 23.95 -43.47
N ILE A 113 -12.95 23.44 -44.34
CA ILE A 113 -13.03 22.07 -44.87
C ILE A 113 -12.57 21.05 -43.82
N GLY A 114 -11.50 21.35 -43.11
CA GLY A 114 -10.94 20.50 -42.06
C GLY A 114 -11.09 21.10 -40.68
N SER A 115 -11.27 20.25 -39.69
CA SER A 115 -11.18 20.57 -38.27
C SER A 115 -10.36 19.51 -37.52
N VAL A 116 -9.74 19.88 -36.41
CA VAL A 116 -8.95 19.01 -35.59
C VAL A 116 -9.42 19.09 -34.16
N ILE A 117 -9.77 17.94 -33.58
CA ILE A 117 -10.10 17.83 -32.16
C ILE A 117 -8.86 17.26 -31.45
N LYS A 118 -8.28 18.01 -30.53
CA LYS A 118 -7.15 17.58 -29.71
C LYS A 118 -7.68 16.93 -28.44
N VAL A 119 -7.29 15.70 -28.20
CA VAL A 119 -7.77 14.90 -27.07
C VAL A 119 -6.59 14.56 -26.16
N PRO A 120 -6.62 14.92 -24.86
CA PRO A 120 -5.55 14.65 -23.92
C PRO A 120 -5.58 13.17 -23.49
N VAL A 121 -4.90 12.32 -24.23
CA VAL A 121 -4.98 10.86 -24.06
C VAL A 121 -4.16 10.36 -22.88
N TRP A 122 -3.04 11.04 -22.57
CA TRP A 122 -2.15 10.65 -21.49
C TRP A 122 -2.52 11.26 -20.14
N ASP A 123 -3.46 12.18 -20.11
CA ASP A 123 -3.92 12.80 -18.88
C ASP A 123 -4.81 11.82 -18.12
N GLN A 124 -4.44 11.59 -16.86
CA GLN A 124 -5.23 10.75 -15.97
C GLN A 124 -6.43 11.55 -15.44
N GLN A 125 -7.60 10.99 -15.61
CA GLN A 125 -8.84 11.53 -15.07
C GLN A 125 -9.20 10.77 -13.81
N ILE A 126 -9.64 11.48 -12.79
CA ILE A 126 -10.10 10.91 -11.52
C ILE A 126 -11.60 11.19 -11.43
N THR A 127 -12.37 10.14 -11.19
CA THR A 127 -13.80 10.23 -10.88
C THR A 127 -13.99 9.74 -9.45
N GLU A 128 -14.50 10.62 -8.60
CA GLU A 128 -14.84 10.33 -7.20
C GLU A 128 -16.31 9.94 -7.14
N ILE A 129 -16.62 8.87 -6.40
CA ILE A 129 -17.97 8.33 -6.22
C ILE A 129 -18.24 8.18 -4.72
N GLY A 130 -19.43 8.65 -4.30
CA GLY A 130 -19.87 8.65 -2.92
C GLY A 130 -19.43 9.87 -2.11
N TYR A 131 -18.42 10.60 -2.57
CA TYR A 131 -17.91 11.79 -1.91
C TYR A 131 -17.42 12.84 -2.90
N ARG A 132 -17.24 14.07 -2.42
CA ARG A 132 -16.64 15.17 -3.19
C ARG A 132 -15.49 15.76 -2.37
N SER A 133 -14.27 15.69 -2.88
CA SER A 133 -13.11 16.26 -2.21
C SER A 133 -12.97 17.78 -2.47
N LEU A 134 -13.46 18.27 -3.59
CA LEU A 134 -13.52 19.71 -3.89
C LEU A 134 -14.75 20.34 -3.22
N GLY A 135 -14.53 21.06 -2.10
CA GLY A 135 -15.60 21.81 -1.42
C GLY A 135 -15.93 21.34 -0.01
N GLY A 136 -15.08 20.50 0.59
CA GLY A 136 -15.19 20.02 1.98
C GLY A 136 -15.94 18.70 2.08
N ASN A 137 -15.27 17.61 1.88
CA ASN A 137 -15.69 16.20 2.14
C ASN A 137 -17.21 15.99 2.34
N ALA A 138 -18.00 16.40 1.35
CA ALA A 138 -19.43 16.22 1.38
C ALA A 138 -19.75 14.79 0.93
N ASP A 139 -20.32 14.00 1.82
CA ASP A 139 -20.84 12.68 1.49
C ASP A 139 -22.13 12.84 0.67
N ILE A 140 -22.26 11.99 -0.35
CA ILE A 140 -23.45 11.93 -1.20
C ILE A 140 -24.08 10.54 -0.98
N PRO A 141 -25.08 10.47 -0.06
CA PRO A 141 -25.67 9.17 0.32
C PRO A 141 -26.31 8.40 -0.84
N GLU A 142 -26.80 9.11 -1.86
CA GLU A 142 -27.40 8.49 -3.05
C GLU A 142 -26.38 7.68 -3.87
N GLU A 143 -25.09 8.08 -3.81
CA GLU A 143 -23.99 7.43 -4.54
C GLU A 143 -23.23 6.44 -3.66
N SER A 144 -23.12 6.72 -2.34
CA SER A 144 -22.31 5.94 -1.39
C SER A 144 -23.02 4.73 -0.82
N GLN A 145 -24.37 4.83 -0.62
CA GLN A 145 -25.12 3.76 0.04
C GLN A 145 -25.33 2.55 -0.85
N MET A 146 -24.86 1.40 -0.37
CA MET A 146 -24.95 0.13 -1.06
C MET A 146 -25.38 -0.97 -0.09
N LEU A 147 -26.04 -2.00 -0.64
CA LEU A 147 -26.47 -3.17 0.14
C LEU A 147 -25.49 -4.31 -0.12
N THR A 148 -24.95 -4.88 0.96
CA THR A 148 -24.07 -6.07 0.91
C THR A 148 -24.86 -7.37 0.80
N GLY A 149 -24.18 -8.47 0.48
CA GLY A 149 -24.80 -9.79 0.36
C GLY A 149 -25.40 -10.34 1.66
N ASP A 150 -24.91 -9.89 2.79
CA ASP A 150 -25.43 -10.17 4.14
C ASP A 150 -26.51 -9.19 4.60
N LYS A 151 -27.06 -8.40 3.65
CA LYS A 151 -28.17 -7.46 3.86
C LYS A 151 -27.86 -6.29 4.81
N ASN A 152 -26.59 -5.92 4.94
CA ASN A 152 -26.17 -4.73 5.64
C ASN A 152 -26.09 -3.55 4.66
N ILE A 153 -26.40 -2.34 5.14
CA ILE A 153 -26.20 -1.11 4.39
C ILE A 153 -24.82 -0.58 4.73
N VAL A 154 -24.04 -0.26 3.71
CA VAL A 154 -22.69 0.31 3.81
C VAL A 154 -22.57 1.57 3.00
N ASP A 155 -21.81 2.52 3.52
CA ASP A 155 -21.37 3.72 2.78
C ASP A 155 -20.01 3.42 2.17
N VAL A 156 -19.95 3.35 0.84
CA VAL A 156 -18.75 3.02 0.08
C VAL A 156 -18.25 4.26 -0.65
N HIS A 157 -17.07 4.71 -0.28
CA HIS A 157 -16.38 5.79 -0.98
C HIS A 157 -15.24 5.22 -1.80
N PHE A 158 -15.22 5.52 -3.08
CA PHE A 158 -14.17 5.04 -3.97
C PHE A 158 -13.87 6.03 -5.09
N ARG A 159 -12.72 5.87 -5.70
CA ARG A 159 -12.30 6.65 -6.86
C ARG A 159 -11.85 5.74 -7.98
N VAL A 160 -12.13 6.18 -9.19
CA VAL A 160 -11.72 5.52 -10.42
C VAL A 160 -10.72 6.39 -11.13
N ASN A 161 -9.51 5.85 -11.33
CA ASN A 161 -8.49 6.47 -12.16
C ASN A 161 -8.59 5.87 -13.56
N TRP A 162 -8.85 6.71 -14.54
CA TRP A 162 -8.99 6.29 -15.93
C TRP A 162 -8.34 7.28 -16.87
N GLN A 163 -8.09 6.86 -18.08
CA GLN A 163 -7.57 7.70 -19.16
C GLN A 163 -8.28 7.35 -20.46
N ILE A 164 -8.11 8.21 -21.44
CA ILE A 164 -8.62 7.95 -22.80
C ILE A 164 -7.73 6.91 -23.45
N ASP A 165 -8.33 5.94 -24.15
CA ASP A 165 -7.58 4.86 -24.82
C ASP A 165 -6.76 5.44 -25.98
N PRO A 166 -5.41 5.36 -25.94
CA PRO A 166 -4.55 5.81 -27.03
C PRO A 166 -4.77 5.07 -28.35
N ALA A 167 -5.28 3.83 -28.26
CA ALA A 167 -5.52 3.00 -29.45
C ALA A 167 -6.76 3.48 -30.24
N LYS A 168 -7.79 3.95 -29.53
CA LYS A 168 -9.09 4.31 -30.12
C LYS A 168 -9.66 5.61 -29.57
N PRO A 169 -8.93 6.75 -29.66
CA PRO A 169 -9.39 8.03 -29.10
C PRO A 169 -10.65 8.57 -29.81
N GLU A 170 -10.91 8.14 -31.04
CA GLU A 170 -12.11 8.47 -31.79
C GLU A 170 -13.38 8.00 -31.09
N ASN A 171 -13.36 6.84 -30.45
CA ASN A 171 -14.52 6.31 -29.73
C ASN A 171 -14.93 7.24 -28.58
N TYR A 172 -13.96 7.77 -27.84
CA TYR A 172 -14.21 8.71 -26.74
C TYR A 172 -14.95 9.97 -27.20
N VAL A 173 -14.61 10.46 -28.39
CA VAL A 173 -15.19 11.72 -28.91
C VAL A 173 -16.54 11.51 -29.57
N PHE A 174 -16.71 10.37 -30.28
CA PHE A 174 -17.89 10.21 -31.18
C PHE A 174 -18.94 9.22 -30.68
N THR A 175 -18.59 8.34 -29.73
CA THR A 175 -19.53 7.28 -29.31
C THR A 175 -20.37 7.73 -28.12
N ILE A 176 -19.81 8.51 -27.20
CA ILE A 176 -20.49 8.85 -25.93
C ILE A 176 -20.57 10.37 -25.79
N LEU A 177 -21.78 10.86 -25.47
CA LEU A 177 -22.02 12.28 -25.27
C LEU A 177 -21.35 12.84 -24.01
N SER A 178 -21.46 12.11 -22.88
CA SER A 178 -20.91 12.48 -21.56
C SER A 178 -20.04 11.38 -20.99
N PRO A 179 -18.78 11.23 -21.44
CA PRO A 179 -17.93 10.11 -21.00
C PRO A 179 -17.70 10.06 -19.49
N ARG A 180 -17.51 11.19 -18.83
CA ARG A 180 -17.31 11.25 -17.37
C ARG A 180 -18.51 10.71 -16.60
N GLU A 181 -19.71 11.11 -16.97
CA GLU A 181 -20.94 10.67 -16.33
C GLU A 181 -21.20 9.19 -16.61
N THR A 182 -20.91 8.74 -17.83
CA THR A 182 -20.99 7.32 -18.18
C THR A 182 -20.03 6.47 -17.37
N VAL A 183 -18.77 6.90 -17.25
CA VAL A 183 -17.76 6.21 -16.40
C VAL A 183 -18.23 6.15 -14.96
N LYS A 184 -18.79 7.24 -14.42
CA LYS A 184 -19.34 7.31 -13.07
C LYS A 184 -20.50 6.33 -12.88
N ALA A 185 -21.49 6.36 -13.77
CA ALA A 185 -22.68 5.49 -13.68
C ALA A 185 -22.32 4.00 -13.80
N VAL A 186 -21.40 3.66 -14.70
CA VAL A 186 -20.88 2.28 -14.84
C VAL A 186 -20.13 1.86 -13.59
N ALA A 187 -19.28 2.73 -13.05
CA ALA A 187 -18.52 2.44 -11.84
C ALA A 187 -19.43 2.21 -10.63
N GLU A 188 -20.44 3.05 -10.46
CA GLU A 188 -21.44 2.92 -9.39
C GLU A 188 -22.23 1.61 -9.52
N THR A 189 -22.68 1.28 -10.72
CA THR A 189 -23.47 0.07 -10.98
C THR A 189 -22.64 -1.19 -10.70
N ILE A 190 -21.42 -1.26 -11.21
CA ILE A 190 -20.54 -2.42 -11.04
C ILE A 190 -20.09 -2.57 -9.58
N MET A 191 -19.78 -1.43 -8.90
CA MET A 191 -19.43 -1.48 -7.47
C MET A 191 -20.61 -1.99 -6.65
N ARG A 192 -21.82 -1.51 -6.92
CA ARG A 192 -23.04 -1.97 -6.24
C ARG A 192 -23.29 -3.47 -6.47
N GLU A 193 -23.04 -3.98 -7.66
CA GLU A 193 -23.11 -5.41 -7.97
C GLU A 193 -22.09 -6.22 -7.17
N GLU A 194 -20.81 -5.80 -7.17
CA GLU A 194 -19.75 -6.52 -6.45
C GLU A 194 -19.92 -6.49 -4.94
N VAL A 195 -20.32 -5.34 -4.38
CA VAL A 195 -20.63 -5.19 -2.94
C VAL A 195 -21.82 -6.10 -2.57
N GLY A 196 -22.82 -6.21 -3.45
CA GLY A 196 -23.98 -7.08 -3.24
C GLY A 196 -23.67 -8.57 -3.23
N LEU A 197 -22.51 -8.99 -3.75
CA LEU A 197 -22.05 -10.38 -3.74
C LEU A 197 -21.18 -10.73 -2.51
N LYS A 198 -20.70 -9.73 -1.79
CA LYS A 198 -19.74 -9.87 -0.68
C LYS A 198 -20.39 -9.56 0.67
N THR A 199 -19.77 -10.05 1.75
CA THR A 199 -20.14 -9.69 3.11
C THR A 199 -19.42 -8.42 3.55
N ILE A 200 -20.00 -7.70 4.50
CA ILE A 200 -19.38 -6.47 5.03
C ILE A 200 -17.97 -6.73 5.57
N ASP A 201 -17.79 -7.80 6.35
CA ASP A 201 -16.50 -8.16 6.93
C ASP A 201 -15.44 -8.49 5.86
N GLY A 202 -15.85 -9.16 4.79
CA GLY A 202 -14.98 -9.44 3.64
C GLY A 202 -14.48 -8.17 2.98
N ILE A 203 -15.37 -7.22 2.71
CA ILE A 203 -15.03 -5.95 2.05
C ILE A 203 -14.12 -5.09 2.93
N LEU A 204 -14.33 -5.10 4.26
CA LEU A 204 -13.53 -4.34 5.21
C LEU A 204 -12.11 -4.89 5.39
N THR A 205 -11.91 -6.21 5.22
CA THR A 205 -10.65 -6.88 5.60
C THR A 205 -9.96 -7.59 4.43
N THR A 206 -10.45 -8.77 4.07
CA THR A 206 -9.74 -9.71 3.18
C THR A 206 -10.00 -9.47 1.71
N ASP A 207 -11.23 -9.09 1.34
CA ASP A 207 -11.67 -9.05 -0.04
C ASP A 207 -11.54 -7.68 -0.70
N ARG A 208 -11.11 -6.66 0.05
CA ARG A 208 -10.97 -5.28 -0.46
C ARG A 208 -10.19 -5.22 -1.77
N LYS A 209 -9.04 -5.88 -1.81
CA LYS A 209 -8.18 -5.89 -3.00
C LYS A 209 -8.80 -6.65 -4.17
N SER A 210 -9.49 -7.75 -3.87
CA SER A 210 -10.18 -8.53 -4.88
C SER A 210 -11.34 -7.74 -5.50
N VAL A 211 -12.12 -7.02 -4.68
CA VAL A 211 -13.20 -6.13 -5.15
C VAL A 211 -12.66 -5.04 -6.09
N GLU A 212 -11.56 -4.38 -5.73
CA GLU A 212 -10.95 -3.37 -6.59
C GLU A 212 -10.58 -3.92 -7.98
N ILE A 213 -10.01 -5.14 -8.02
CA ILE A 213 -9.59 -5.80 -9.27
C ILE A 213 -10.82 -6.28 -10.08
N ASP A 214 -11.80 -6.89 -9.42
CA ASP A 214 -12.99 -7.41 -10.06
C ASP A 214 -13.83 -6.28 -10.66
N VAL A 215 -14.03 -5.19 -9.89
CA VAL A 215 -14.70 -3.97 -10.38
C VAL A 215 -13.95 -3.37 -11.56
N GLN A 216 -12.61 -3.23 -11.48
CA GLN A 216 -11.80 -2.71 -12.58
C GLN A 216 -11.99 -3.54 -13.85
N LYS A 217 -11.92 -4.86 -13.75
CA LYS A 217 -12.03 -5.78 -14.89
C LYS A 217 -13.43 -5.75 -15.51
N ARG A 218 -14.48 -5.80 -14.67
CA ARG A 218 -15.87 -5.76 -15.15
C ARG A 218 -16.20 -4.42 -15.76
N MET A 219 -15.77 -3.34 -15.12
CA MET A 219 -15.95 -1.98 -15.61
C MET A 219 -15.31 -1.79 -16.99
N GLN A 220 -14.06 -2.28 -17.17
CA GLN A 220 -13.41 -2.25 -18.48
C GLN A 220 -14.21 -3.03 -19.52
N GLY A 221 -14.72 -4.21 -19.19
CA GLY A 221 -15.55 -5.01 -20.09
C GLY A 221 -16.83 -4.31 -20.54
N VAL A 222 -17.53 -3.62 -19.64
CA VAL A 222 -18.74 -2.86 -19.96
C VAL A 222 -18.42 -1.65 -20.81
N LEU A 223 -17.38 -0.89 -20.47
CA LEU A 223 -16.95 0.28 -21.24
C LEU A 223 -16.46 -0.09 -22.65
N ASP A 224 -15.81 -1.24 -22.79
CA ASP A 224 -15.41 -1.80 -24.09
C ASP A 224 -16.63 -2.20 -24.92
N GLY A 225 -17.65 -2.78 -24.28
CA GLY A 225 -18.92 -3.11 -24.91
C GLY A 225 -19.65 -1.86 -25.45
N TYR A 226 -19.58 -0.76 -24.74
CA TYR A 226 -20.12 0.53 -25.17
C TYR A 226 -19.21 1.24 -26.17
N ARG A 227 -18.03 0.72 -26.46
CA ARG A 227 -17.00 1.37 -27.27
C ARG A 227 -16.67 2.77 -26.76
N ALA A 228 -16.55 2.89 -25.44
CA ALA A 228 -16.36 4.18 -24.77
C ALA A 228 -15.01 4.85 -25.07
N GLY A 229 -14.02 4.12 -25.56
CA GLY A 229 -12.67 4.66 -25.78
C GLY A 229 -11.98 5.10 -24.47
N VAL A 230 -12.28 4.42 -23.36
CA VAL A 230 -11.78 4.70 -22.02
C VAL A 230 -11.00 3.48 -21.51
N LEU A 231 -9.84 3.72 -20.91
CA LEU A 231 -9.02 2.71 -20.26
C LEU A 231 -9.04 2.96 -18.75
N VAL A 232 -9.59 2.01 -18.00
CA VAL A 232 -9.61 2.04 -16.53
C VAL A 232 -8.26 1.56 -16.01
N LYS A 233 -7.52 2.48 -15.37
CA LYS A 233 -6.19 2.16 -14.80
C LYS A 233 -6.30 1.46 -13.46
N GLN A 234 -7.12 2.01 -12.59
CA GLN A 234 -7.25 1.53 -11.23
C GLN A 234 -8.56 1.99 -10.60
N VAL A 235 -9.17 1.11 -9.84
CA VAL A 235 -10.24 1.44 -8.90
C VAL A 235 -9.66 1.35 -7.49
N GLN A 236 -9.93 2.35 -6.66
CA GLN A 236 -9.44 2.41 -5.28
C GLN A 236 -10.60 2.69 -4.33
N LEU A 237 -10.80 1.78 -3.39
CA LEU A 237 -11.69 2.00 -2.27
C LEU A 237 -11.02 2.96 -1.26
N GLN A 238 -11.70 4.06 -0.90
CA GLN A 238 -11.21 5.01 0.09
C GLN A 238 -11.64 4.59 1.49
N SER A 239 -12.94 4.56 1.74
CA SER A 239 -13.54 4.08 2.97
C SER A 239 -14.75 3.21 2.68
N VAL A 240 -15.01 2.29 3.57
CA VAL A 240 -16.22 1.49 3.63
C VAL A 240 -16.64 1.53 5.09
N ASP A 241 -17.77 2.16 5.39
CA ASP A 241 -18.23 2.38 6.74
C ASP A 241 -19.73 2.01 6.86
N ALA A 242 -20.17 1.72 8.06
CA ALA A 242 -21.60 1.62 8.32
C ALA A 242 -22.19 3.04 8.37
N PRO A 243 -23.43 3.26 7.91
CA PRO A 243 -24.08 4.55 7.99
C PRO A 243 -24.07 5.12 9.42
N SER A 244 -23.87 6.43 9.54
CA SER A 244 -23.72 7.10 10.83
C SER A 244 -24.85 6.83 11.83
N GLN A 245 -26.04 6.55 11.33
CA GLN A 245 -27.25 6.26 12.12
C GLN A 245 -27.19 4.89 12.83
N VAL A 246 -26.47 3.91 12.29
CA VAL A 246 -26.40 2.52 12.81
C VAL A 246 -25.02 2.14 13.30
N ILE A 247 -24.04 3.03 13.22
CA ILE A 247 -22.64 2.74 13.56
C ILE A 247 -22.46 2.29 15.01
N SER A 248 -23.26 2.84 15.97
CA SER A 248 -23.22 2.42 17.36
C SER A 248 -23.71 0.99 17.53
N ALA A 249 -24.84 0.65 16.93
CA ALA A 249 -25.41 -0.70 17.00
C ALA A 249 -24.48 -1.72 16.33
N TYR A 250 -23.88 -1.37 15.20
CA TYR A 250 -22.89 -2.23 14.51
C TYR A 250 -21.64 -2.48 15.38
N ARG A 251 -21.13 -1.43 16.05
CA ARG A 251 -20.00 -1.57 16.99
C ARG A 251 -20.34 -2.48 18.17
N ASP A 252 -21.55 -2.38 18.71
CA ASP A 252 -22.01 -3.23 19.81
C ASP A 252 -22.08 -4.71 19.39
N VAL A 253 -22.60 -5.00 18.20
CA VAL A 253 -22.63 -6.37 17.64
C VAL A 253 -21.21 -6.90 17.43
N THR A 254 -20.32 -6.08 16.84
CA THR A 254 -18.92 -6.47 16.62
C THR A 254 -18.18 -6.70 17.95
N ALA A 255 -18.42 -5.87 18.95
CA ALA A 255 -17.84 -6.04 20.29
C ALA A 255 -18.34 -7.35 20.94
N ALA A 256 -19.64 -7.64 20.85
CA ALA A 256 -20.22 -8.89 21.38
C ALA A 256 -19.65 -10.13 20.66
N GLN A 257 -19.43 -10.07 19.35
CA GLN A 257 -18.78 -11.16 18.60
C GLN A 257 -17.33 -11.36 19.03
N GLN A 258 -16.57 -10.26 19.23
CA GLN A 258 -15.19 -10.33 19.72
C GLN A 258 -15.12 -10.90 21.13
N ASP A 259 -16.06 -10.53 22.02
CA ASP A 259 -16.14 -11.07 23.38
C ASP A 259 -16.49 -12.56 23.38
N GLN A 260 -17.41 -12.99 22.52
CA GLN A 260 -17.70 -14.40 22.31
C GLN A 260 -16.44 -15.15 21.85
N GLN A 261 -15.73 -14.65 20.85
CA GLN A 261 -14.51 -15.29 20.34
C GLN A 261 -13.40 -15.35 21.40
N ARG A 262 -13.29 -14.29 22.20
CA ARG A 262 -12.35 -14.25 23.34
C ARG A 262 -12.67 -15.33 24.35
N ALA A 263 -13.95 -15.46 24.75
CA ALA A 263 -14.39 -16.47 25.69
C ALA A 263 -14.12 -17.91 25.18
N VAL A 264 -14.35 -18.16 23.89
CA VAL A 264 -14.03 -19.45 23.25
C VAL A 264 -12.51 -19.70 23.28
N ASN A 265 -11.69 -18.73 22.88
CA ASN A 265 -10.25 -18.87 22.88
C ASN A 265 -9.66 -19.06 24.29
N GLU A 266 -10.22 -18.38 25.30
CA GLU A 266 -9.85 -18.58 26.70
C GLU A 266 -10.19 -19.97 27.19
N ALA A 267 -11.39 -20.47 26.86
CA ALA A 267 -11.82 -21.83 27.23
C ALA A 267 -10.95 -22.91 26.52
N GLU A 268 -10.64 -22.72 25.25
CA GLU A 268 -9.74 -23.63 24.52
C GLU A 268 -8.32 -23.59 25.10
N THR A 269 -7.81 -22.41 25.43
CA THR A 269 -6.49 -22.25 26.04
C THR A 269 -6.45 -22.95 27.40
N TYR A 270 -7.52 -22.80 28.20
CA TYR A 270 -7.65 -23.48 29.47
C TYR A 270 -7.69 -25.01 29.31
N ALA A 271 -8.51 -25.50 28.39
CA ALA A 271 -8.59 -26.93 28.10
C ALA A 271 -7.25 -27.51 27.62
N ASN A 272 -6.58 -26.81 26.70
CA ASN A 272 -5.27 -27.21 26.17
C ASN A 272 -4.14 -27.16 27.21
N LYS A 273 -4.34 -26.44 28.31
CA LYS A 273 -3.40 -26.42 29.43
C LYS A 273 -3.70 -27.53 30.43
N VAL A 274 -4.96 -27.61 30.89
CA VAL A 274 -5.32 -28.48 32.03
C VAL A 274 -5.33 -29.96 31.64
N VAL A 275 -5.80 -30.30 30.45
CA VAL A 275 -5.89 -31.69 30.01
C VAL A 275 -4.50 -32.33 29.85
N PRO A 276 -3.53 -31.73 29.13
CA PRO A 276 -2.19 -32.31 29.01
C PRO A 276 -1.42 -32.29 30.33
N GLU A 277 -1.65 -31.29 31.19
CA GLU A 277 -1.02 -31.25 32.53
C GLU A 277 -1.50 -32.40 33.39
N ALA A 278 -2.81 -32.68 33.40
CA ALA A 278 -3.40 -33.81 34.12
C ALA A 278 -2.94 -35.16 33.55
N GLU A 279 -2.89 -35.31 32.24
CA GLU A 279 -2.37 -36.51 31.57
C GLU A 279 -0.89 -36.72 31.88
N GLY A 280 -0.09 -35.65 31.81
CA GLY A 280 1.33 -35.69 32.18
C GLY A 280 1.53 -36.03 33.64
N GLY A 281 0.72 -35.49 34.55
CA GLY A 281 0.69 -35.81 35.96
C GLY A 281 0.35 -37.29 36.22
N ALA A 282 -0.68 -37.80 35.59
CA ALA A 282 -1.07 -39.20 35.67
C ALA A 282 0.02 -40.14 35.12
N ALA A 283 0.58 -39.81 33.97
CA ALA A 283 1.66 -40.60 33.36
C ALA A 283 2.91 -40.64 34.26
N ARG A 284 3.27 -39.51 34.92
CA ARG A 284 4.37 -39.47 35.88
C ARG A 284 4.12 -40.38 37.07
N ILE A 285 2.94 -40.31 37.71
CA ILE A 285 2.60 -41.15 38.85
C ILE A 285 2.66 -42.63 38.47
N VAL A 286 2.12 -43.00 37.29
CA VAL A 286 2.20 -44.41 36.82
C VAL A 286 3.64 -44.83 36.54
N ALA A 287 4.47 -43.95 35.95
CA ALA A 287 5.89 -44.25 35.70
C ALA A 287 6.66 -44.41 37.00
N GLU A 288 6.46 -43.52 37.98
CA GLU A 288 7.08 -43.62 39.32
C GLU A 288 6.69 -44.92 40.02
N ALA A 289 5.40 -45.29 39.99
CA ALA A 289 4.93 -46.56 40.58
C ALA A 289 5.53 -47.79 39.90
N LYS A 290 5.67 -47.77 38.57
CA LYS A 290 6.34 -48.84 37.82
C LYS A 290 7.84 -48.94 38.18
N ALA A 291 8.52 -47.79 38.22
CA ALA A 291 9.92 -47.74 38.58
C ALA A 291 10.16 -48.27 39.99
N TYR A 292 9.33 -47.84 40.97
CA TYR A 292 9.40 -48.34 42.33
C TYR A 292 9.17 -49.86 42.42
N ARG A 293 8.16 -50.36 41.67
CA ARG A 293 7.91 -51.80 41.60
C ARG A 293 9.14 -52.56 41.08
N GLU A 294 9.72 -52.11 39.98
CA GLU A 294 10.89 -52.76 39.37
C GLU A 294 12.10 -52.69 40.29
N GLN A 295 12.35 -51.54 40.92
CA GLN A 295 13.42 -51.38 41.90
C GLN A 295 13.27 -52.35 43.05
N THR A 296 12.06 -52.43 43.63
CA THR A 296 11.81 -53.39 44.75
C THR A 296 12.04 -54.84 44.34
N ILE A 297 11.60 -55.22 43.13
CA ILE A 297 11.81 -56.55 42.60
C ILE A 297 13.30 -56.83 42.35
N LEU A 298 14.03 -55.90 41.78
CA LEU A 298 15.45 -56.02 41.50
C LEU A 298 16.26 -56.05 42.78
N ASP A 299 15.91 -55.24 43.77
CA ASP A 299 16.58 -55.27 45.13
C ASP A 299 16.37 -56.63 45.83
N ALA A 300 15.10 -57.13 45.80
CA ALA A 300 14.80 -58.43 46.33
C ALA A 300 15.54 -59.57 45.61
N LYS A 301 15.61 -59.52 44.30
CA LYS A 301 16.39 -60.50 43.49
C LYS A 301 17.89 -60.38 43.79
N GLY A 302 18.41 -59.14 43.90
CA GLY A 302 19.80 -58.87 44.21
C GLY A 302 20.17 -59.41 45.59
N GLN A 303 19.34 -59.16 46.62
CA GLN A 303 19.55 -59.75 48.00
C GLN A 303 19.48 -61.24 47.97
N THR A 304 18.54 -61.85 47.26
CA THR A 304 18.41 -63.30 47.13
C THR A 304 19.65 -63.90 46.44
N ALA A 305 20.10 -63.32 45.36
CA ALA A 305 21.30 -63.76 44.65
C ALA A 305 22.54 -63.67 45.53
N ARG A 306 22.70 -62.55 46.24
CA ARG A 306 23.80 -62.37 47.22
C ARG A 306 23.75 -63.41 48.34
N TYR A 307 22.55 -63.63 48.88
CA TYR A 307 22.38 -64.66 49.91
C TYR A 307 22.79 -66.02 49.39
N ASN A 308 22.32 -66.46 48.24
CA ASN A 308 22.67 -67.72 47.65
C ASN A 308 24.17 -67.90 47.39
N GLN A 309 24.86 -66.84 46.92
CA GLN A 309 26.32 -66.86 46.73
C GLN A 309 27.04 -67.00 48.04
N ILE A 310 26.63 -66.24 49.04
CA ILE A 310 27.23 -66.35 50.39
C ILE A 310 26.98 -67.74 50.99
N TYR A 311 25.79 -68.29 50.85
CA TYR A 311 25.41 -69.63 51.33
C TYR A 311 26.24 -70.72 50.66
N GLU A 312 26.45 -70.64 49.37
CA GLU A 312 27.35 -71.57 48.68
C GLU A 312 28.83 -71.56 49.20
N GLN A 313 29.35 -70.36 49.48
CA GLN A 313 30.67 -70.19 50.05
C GLN A 313 30.72 -70.72 51.53
N TYR A 314 29.62 -70.42 52.24
CA TYR A 314 29.50 -70.95 53.64
C TYR A 314 29.53 -72.47 53.70
N LYS A 315 28.83 -73.16 52.73
CA LYS A 315 28.90 -74.66 52.68
C LYS A 315 30.29 -75.20 52.48
N LYS A 316 31.17 -74.47 51.77
CA LYS A 316 32.57 -74.88 51.49
C LYS A 316 33.50 -74.65 52.66
N ALA A 317 33.34 -73.50 53.37
CA ALA A 317 34.25 -73.13 54.48
C ALA A 317 33.48 -72.31 55.55
N PRO A 318 32.76 -72.97 56.48
CA PRO A 318 31.83 -72.27 57.40
C PRO A 318 32.55 -71.36 58.42
N GLY A 319 33.75 -71.68 58.90
CA GLY A 319 34.47 -70.87 59.85
C GLY A 319 34.95 -69.53 59.29
N VAL A 320 35.64 -69.58 58.17
CA VAL A 320 36.21 -68.40 57.50
C VAL A 320 35.13 -67.44 56.99
N THR A 321 34.04 -68.01 56.47
CA THR A 321 32.93 -67.20 55.95
C THR A 321 32.20 -66.43 57.05
N ARG A 322 32.03 -67.05 58.23
CA ARG A 322 31.43 -66.39 59.40
C ARG A 322 32.26 -65.21 59.89
N GLU A 323 33.58 -65.43 60.02
CA GLU A 323 34.50 -64.38 60.43
C GLU A 323 34.57 -63.23 59.49
N ARG A 324 34.60 -63.49 58.17
CA ARG A 324 34.54 -62.46 57.13
C ARG A 324 33.22 -61.65 57.19
N MET A 325 32.08 -62.32 57.31
CA MET A 325 30.79 -61.63 57.44
C MET A 325 30.71 -60.77 58.72
N TYR A 326 31.27 -61.25 59.80
CA TYR A 326 31.31 -60.46 61.02
C TYR A 326 32.14 -59.17 60.82
N LEU A 327 33.37 -59.33 60.31
CA LEU A 327 34.20 -58.17 60.00
C LEU A 327 33.57 -57.17 59.03
N GLU A 328 32.98 -57.65 57.96
CA GLU A 328 32.26 -56.79 56.95
C GLU A 328 31.07 -56.09 57.58
N THR A 329 30.33 -56.72 58.46
CA THR A 329 29.24 -56.13 59.23
C THR A 329 29.73 -55.06 60.20
N MET A 330 30.82 -55.39 60.94
CA MET A 330 31.45 -54.41 61.82
C MET A 330 31.98 -53.18 61.05
N GLU A 331 32.63 -53.39 59.92
CA GLU A 331 33.11 -52.29 59.07
C GLU A 331 32.00 -51.41 58.62
N ARG A 332 30.88 -52.00 58.20
CA ARG A 332 29.66 -51.25 57.72
C ARG A 332 29.00 -50.46 58.86
N VAL A 333 28.92 -51.01 60.03
CA VAL A 333 28.32 -50.34 61.21
C VAL A 333 29.25 -49.30 61.78
N LEU A 334 30.53 -49.66 61.94
CA LEU A 334 31.53 -48.76 62.54
C LEU A 334 32.04 -47.70 61.53
N GLY A 335 31.93 -47.92 60.17
CA GLY A 335 32.43 -47.02 59.14
C GLY A 335 31.88 -45.59 59.26
N PRO A 336 30.56 -45.40 59.27
CA PRO A 336 29.91 -44.05 59.31
C PRO A 336 29.88 -43.45 60.73
N MET A 337 30.33 -44.17 61.80
CA MET A 337 30.30 -43.63 63.16
C MET A 337 31.57 -42.83 63.45
N ASP A 338 31.40 -41.67 64.07
CA ASP A 338 32.50 -40.88 64.59
C ASP A 338 33.23 -41.69 65.74
N LYS A 339 34.49 -41.97 65.49
CA LYS A 339 35.28 -42.88 66.40
C LYS A 339 36.32 -42.08 67.15
N THR A 340 36.25 -42.18 68.41
CA THR A 340 37.32 -41.69 69.29
C THR A 340 38.08 -42.86 69.79
N VAL A 341 39.34 -42.99 69.38
CA VAL A 341 40.23 -44.02 69.90
C VAL A 341 40.91 -43.47 71.15
N VAL A 342 40.62 -44.09 72.25
CA VAL A 342 41.22 -43.71 73.53
C VAL A 342 42.35 -44.70 73.87
N ASP A 343 43.58 -44.22 74.01
CA ASP A 343 44.69 -44.99 74.45
C ASP A 343 44.63 -45.12 75.97
N THR A 344 44.46 -46.32 76.46
CA THR A 344 44.31 -46.64 77.89
C THR A 344 45.62 -46.64 78.64
N SER A 345 46.80 -46.37 78.04
CA SER A 345 48.10 -46.29 78.66
C SER A 345 48.40 -44.94 79.36
N ALA A 346 47.50 -43.92 79.22
CA ALA A 346 47.66 -42.63 79.89
C ALA A 346 47.09 -42.68 81.33
N THR A 347 47.82 -42.18 82.30
CA THR A 347 47.57 -42.22 83.75
C THR A 347 46.39 -41.37 84.22
N SER A 348 45.58 -40.82 83.33
CA SER A 348 44.36 -40.07 83.63
C SER A 348 43.22 -40.54 82.75
N PRO A 349 42.04 -40.94 83.31
CA PRO A 349 40.93 -41.39 82.52
C PRO A 349 40.36 -40.15 81.71
N PRO A 350 40.22 -40.31 80.40
CA PRO A 350 39.59 -39.24 79.61
C PRO A 350 38.12 -39.08 80.02
N VAL A 351 37.76 -37.87 80.38
CA VAL A 351 36.34 -37.51 80.62
C VAL A 351 35.67 -37.37 79.27
N PRO A 352 34.59 -38.12 78.97
CA PRO A 352 33.91 -37.98 77.72
C PRO A 352 33.25 -36.60 77.68
N TYR A 353 33.78 -35.71 76.81
CA TYR A 353 33.21 -34.40 76.55
C TYR A 353 32.32 -34.51 75.27
N ILE A 354 31.02 -34.47 75.44
CA ILE A 354 30.09 -34.39 74.34
C ILE A 354 29.88 -32.88 74.05
N ALA A 355 30.52 -32.40 73.01
CA ALA A 355 30.21 -31.03 72.48
C ALA A 355 28.79 -31.01 71.96
N LEU A 356 27.86 -30.39 72.69
CA LEU A 356 26.56 -30.08 72.22
C LEU A 356 26.71 -28.87 71.25
N GLU A 357 26.58 -29.12 69.98
CA GLU A 357 26.43 -28.01 68.98
C GLU A 357 25.31 -27.11 69.44
N PRO A 358 25.48 -25.77 69.46
CA PRO A 358 24.41 -24.84 69.78
C PRO A 358 23.32 -24.93 68.68
N LEU A 359 22.09 -25.22 69.10
CA LEU A 359 20.92 -25.16 68.29
C LEU A 359 20.85 -23.75 67.60
N GLN A 360 21.30 -23.70 66.37
CA GLN A 360 21.02 -22.52 65.52
C GLN A 360 19.52 -22.45 65.29
N THR A 361 18.87 -21.58 66.04
CA THR A 361 17.50 -21.18 65.75
C THR A 361 17.45 -20.51 64.35
N LYS A 362 16.98 -21.26 63.38
CA LYS A 362 16.69 -20.76 62.05
C LYS A 362 15.53 -19.79 62.15
N THR A 363 15.85 -18.52 62.23
CA THR A 363 14.87 -17.43 62.13
C THR A 363 14.14 -17.53 60.80
N PRO A 364 12.78 -17.57 60.76
CA PRO A 364 12.07 -17.51 59.50
C PRO A 364 12.19 -16.09 58.95
N GLY A 365 13.03 -15.95 57.96
CA GLY A 365 13.17 -14.69 57.19
C GLY A 365 11.87 -14.34 56.54
N GLY A 366 11.44 -13.12 56.82
CA GLY A 366 10.22 -12.53 56.41
C GLY A 366 9.98 -12.44 54.93
N ALA A 367 8.75 -12.56 54.61
CA ALA A 367 8.18 -12.15 53.34
C ALA A 367 8.42 -10.67 53.11
N ALA A 368 8.95 -10.34 51.96
CA ALA A 368 8.86 -8.98 51.39
C ALA A 368 8.50 -9.06 49.92
N LYS A 369 7.30 -8.53 49.67
CA LYS A 369 6.76 -7.90 48.48
C LYS A 369 6.81 -8.63 47.13
#